data_f85bbf33bb8a6b59282bce505aa33cf7
#
_entry.id   f85bbf33bb8a6b59282bce505aa33cf7
#
_cell.length_a   1.000
_cell.length_b   1.000
_cell.length_c   1.000
_cell.angle_alpha   90.00
_cell.angle_beta   90.00
_cell.angle_gamma   90.00
#
_symmetry.space_group_name_H-M   'P 1'
#
loop_
_entity.id
_entity.type
_entity.pdbx_description
1 polymer ?
#
loop_
_entity_poly.entity_id
_entity_poly.type
_entity_poly.pdbx_seq_one_letter_code
_entity_poly.pdbx_strand_id
1 'polypeptide(L)'
;MAGFEPVLMRNVGVADSVSIRTYRARGGYRAIAKALSMGRDAVMAEVRAANLRGRGGAGFPAGVKWGFLPPDREVTYLCVNADESEPATFNNRVLMENDPHQLIEGALIAGYATRTRIAYIYIRVEFHEAFHILQRAVEEAYEAGLLGKNILGSDFSMDCYIHRGAGAYVCGEETGLIESLEGKRGWPRIKPPYPAVAGLFGKPTVVNNVETLCCLPHVIERGASWFTGIGTPGSAGPKLYCISGPVNRPGCYEAPLGVTVRELIF
;
A
#
# COMPACT_ATOMS: atom_id res chain seq x y z
N MET A 1 -18.52 14.22 -6.48
CA MET A 1 -18.43 13.79 -7.90
C MET A 1 -19.59 12.86 -8.17
N ALA A 2 -20.52 13.26 -8.98
CA ALA A 2 -21.69 12.44 -9.27
C ALA A 2 -21.27 11.24 -10.13
N GLY A 3 -21.53 10.02 -9.62
CA GLY A 3 -21.48 8.80 -10.41
C GLY A 3 -20.27 7.89 -10.23
N PHE A 4 -19.23 8.26 -9.49
CA PHE A 4 -18.13 7.33 -9.18
C PHE A 4 -18.34 6.68 -7.81
N GLU A 5 -18.45 5.36 -7.79
CA GLU A 5 -18.57 4.59 -6.55
C GLU A 5 -17.18 4.42 -5.93
N PRO A 6 -16.97 4.85 -4.66
CA PRO A 6 -15.67 4.71 -4.00
C PRO A 6 -15.21 3.26 -3.91
N VAL A 7 -13.96 3.04 -4.25
CA VAL A 7 -13.26 1.75 -4.21
C VAL A 7 -12.36 1.66 -2.98
N LEU A 8 -11.42 2.59 -2.87
CA LEU A 8 -10.46 2.66 -1.77
C LEU A 8 -11.11 3.21 -0.50
N MET A 9 -12.02 4.17 -0.65
CA MET A 9 -12.72 4.81 0.46
C MET A 9 -14.05 4.16 0.81
N ARG A 10 -14.35 2.96 0.31
CA ARG A 10 -15.63 2.26 0.50
C ARG A 10 -16.01 2.01 1.98
N ASN A 11 -15.03 1.98 2.86
CA ASN A 11 -15.22 1.76 4.29
C ASN A 11 -15.09 3.05 5.12
N VAL A 12 -14.74 4.19 4.50
CA VAL A 12 -14.69 5.48 5.19
C VAL A 12 -16.09 5.89 5.63
N GLY A 13 -16.23 6.23 6.91
CA GLY A 13 -17.53 6.57 7.51
C GLY A 13 -18.41 5.38 7.91
N VAL A 14 -17.96 4.16 7.68
CA VAL A 14 -18.64 2.96 8.18
C VAL A 14 -18.31 2.76 9.65
N ALA A 15 -19.32 2.48 10.46
CA ALA A 15 -19.12 2.23 11.88
C ALA A 15 -18.18 1.02 12.09
N ASP A 16 -17.22 1.17 13.00
CA ASP A 16 -16.23 0.13 13.34
C ASP A 16 -15.42 -0.38 12.12
N SER A 17 -15.19 0.48 11.13
CA SER A 17 -14.50 0.14 9.88
C SER A 17 -13.07 -0.35 10.09
N VAL A 18 -12.45 0.05 11.21
CA VAL A 18 -11.07 -0.29 11.56
C VAL A 18 -10.92 -1.73 12.09
N SER A 19 -12.03 -2.42 12.42
CA SER A 19 -11.97 -3.78 12.95
C SER A 19 -11.92 -4.84 11.83
N ILE A 20 -11.20 -5.92 12.10
CA ILE A 20 -11.14 -7.08 11.19
C ILE A 20 -12.52 -7.69 10.94
N ARG A 21 -13.41 -7.63 11.95
CA ARG A 21 -14.77 -8.14 11.85
C ARG A 21 -15.55 -7.41 10.75
N THR A 22 -15.55 -6.08 10.79
CA THR A 22 -16.23 -5.25 9.80
C THR A 22 -15.60 -5.40 8.43
N TYR A 23 -14.28 -5.41 8.35
CA TYR A 23 -13.56 -5.60 7.09
C TYR A 23 -13.92 -6.94 6.43
N ARG A 24 -13.91 -8.06 7.19
CA ARG A 24 -14.31 -9.39 6.70
C ARG A 24 -15.78 -9.44 6.28
N ALA A 25 -16.69 -8.87 7.07
CA ALA A 25 -18.12 -8.83 6.75
C ALA A 25 -18.40 -8.11 5.42
N ARG A 26 -17.52 -7.17 5.03
CA ARG A 26 -17.58 -6.42 3.78
C ARG A 26 -16.71 -7.01 2.65
N GLY A 27 -16.30 -8.26 2.78
CA GLY A 27 -15.56 -9.02 1.76
C GLY A 27 -14.03 -8.92 1.87
N GLY A 28 -13.51 -8.33 2.92
CA GLY A 28 -12.07 -8.25 3.15
C GLY A 28 -11.40 -9.62 3.34
N TYR A 29 -10.13 -9.70 3.03
CA TYR A 29 -9.27 -10.88 3.02
C TYR A 29 -9.68 -12.01 2.04
N ARG A 30 -10.65 -11.75 1.15
CA ARG A 30 -10.94 -12.66 0.03
C ARG A 30 -9.88 -12.58 -1.06
N ALA A 31 -9.34 -11.38 -1.28
CA ALA A 31 -8.35 -11.18 -2.32
C ALA A 31 -7.03 -11.91 -2.01
N ILE A 32 -6.56 -11.92 -0.75
CA ILE A 32 -5.37 -12.72 -0.40
C ILE A 32 -5.64 -14.22 -0.53
N ALA A 33 -6.82 -14.72 -0.15
CA ALA A 33 -7.18 -16.11 -0.33
C ALA A 33 -7.18 -16.48 -1.83
N LYS A 34 -7.73 -15.62 -2.68
CA LYS A 34 -7.68 -15.77 -4.14
C LYS A 34 -6.24 -15.73 -4.66
N ALA A 35 -5.42 -14.78 -4.21
CA ALA A 35 -4.01 -14.67 -4.61
C ALA A 35 -3.22 -15.95 -4.31
N LEU A 36 -3.42 -16.54 -3.12
CA LEU A 36 -2.79 -17.80 -2.75
C LEU A 36 -3.19 -18.94 -3.69
N SER A 37 -4.45 -18.99 -4.12
CA SER A 37 -4.94 -19.99 -5.08
C SER A 37 -4.44 -19.77 -6.50
N MET A 38 -4.19 -18.53 -6.92
CA MET A 38 -3.67 -18.19 -8.25
C MET A 38 -2.19 -18.58 -8.42
N GLY A 39 -1.41 -18.53 -7.34
CA GLY A 39 0.03 -18.65 -7.40
C GLY A 39 0.76 -17.31 -7.67
N ARG A 40 2.02 -17.26 -7.24
CA ARG A 40 2.82 -16.02 -7.22
C ARG A 40 2.99 -15.38 -8.60
N ASP A 41 3.28 -16.17 -9.61
CA ASP A 41 3.55 -15.68 -10.97
C ASP A 41 2.26 -15.11 -11.61
N ALA A 42 1.10 -15.72 -11.35
CA ALA A 42 -0.18 -15.21 -11.82
C ALA A 42 -0.55 -13.89 -11.13
N VAL A 43 -0.28 -13.76 -9.81
CA VAL A 43 -0.46 -12.49 -9.09
C VAL A 43 0.44 -11.40 -9.65
N MET A 44 1.71 -11.71 -9.91
CA MET A 44 2.65 -10.78 -10.55
C MET A 44 2.18 -10.33 -11.93
N ALA A 45 1.69 -11.28 -12.74
CA ALA A 45 1.16 -10.99 -14.08
C ALA A 45 -0.09 -10.11 -14.02
N GLU A 46 -1.01 -10.39 -13.08
CA GLU A 46 -2.24 -9.62 -12.88
C GLU A 46 -1.96 -8.17 -12.47
N VAL A 47 -1.06 -7.96 -11.50
CA VAL A 47 -0.66 -6.60 -11.07
C VAL A 47 0.06 -5.85 -12.19
N ARG A 48 0.86 -6.55 -13.00
CA ARG A 48 1.51 -5.95 -14.17
C ARG A 48 0.48 -5.57 -15.23
N ALA A 49 -0.48 -6.44 -15.53
CA ALA A 49 -1.55 -6.18 -16.49
C ALA A 49 -2.47 -5.03 -16.06
N ALA A 50 -2.72 -4.90 -14.75
CA ALA A 50 -3.47 -3.77 -14.19
C ALA A 50 -2.79 -2.41 -14.40
N ASN A 51 -1.49 -2.39 -14.77
CA ASN A 51 -0.70 -1.17 -14.90
C ASN A 51 -0.85 -0.24 -13.67
N LEU A 52 -0.89 -0.85 -12.48
CA LEU A 52 -1.01 -0.10 -11.23
C LEU A 52 0.21 0.80 -11.04
N ARG A 53 0.05 2.09 -11.33
CA ARG A 53 1.10 3.09 -11.11
C ARG A 53 1.20 3.42 -9.62
N GLY A 54 2.43 3.60 -9.13
CA GLY A 54 2.69 4.02 -7.75
C GLY A 54 1.97 5.32 -7.40
N ARG A 55 1.35 5.36 -6.23
CA ARG A 55 0.57 6.50 -5.71
C ARG A 55 1.38 7.43 -4.81
N GLY A 56 2.66 7.13 -4.61
CA GLY A 56 3.56 7.94 -3.78
C GLY A 56 4.26 9.09 -4.48
N GLY A 57 3.83 9.47 -5.70
CA GLY A 57 4.35 10.61 -6.45
C GLY A 57 5.02 10.24 -7.79
N ALA A 58 6.01 9.34 -7.80
CA ALA A 58 6.78 9.01 -9.01
C ALA A 58 5.99 8.28 -10.11
N GLY A 59 4.88 7.63 -9.76
CA GLY A 59 4.01 6.96 -10.72
C GLY A 59 4.62 5.75 -11.43
N PHE A 60 5.71 5.17 -10.92
CA PHE A 60 6.34 4.00 -11.52
C PHE A 60 5.45 2.76 -11.33
N PRO A 61 5.21 1.92 -12.37
CA PRO A 61 4.32 0.77 -12.27
C PRO A 61 4.80 -0.26 -11.24
N ALA A 62 3.94 -0.61 -10.27
CA ALA A 62 4.27 -1.50 -9.17
C ALA A 62 4.68 -2.91 -9.64
N GLY A 63 3.92 -3.51 -10.57
CA GLY A 63 4.22 -4.83 -11.11
C GLY A 63 5.52 -4.90 -11.92
N VAL A 64 5.94 -3.78 -12.53
CA VAL A 64 7.27 -3.67 -13.18
C VAL A 64 8.36 -3.58 -12.11
N LYS A 65 8.17 -2.74 -11.08
CA LYS A 65 9.12 -2.59 -9.96
C LYS A 65 9.40 -3.93 -9.28
N TRP A 66 8.37 -4.73 -9.03
CA TRP A 66 8.52 -6.04 -8.42
C TRP A 66 9.34 -7.02 -9.27
N GLY A 67 9.27 -6.87 -10.60
CA GLY A 67 10.03 -7.68 -11.54
C GLY A 67 11.55 -7.44 -11.53
N PHE A 68 12.02 -6.39 -10.85
CA PHE A 68 13.46 -6.12 -10.70
C PHE A 68 14.13 -6.91 -9.56
N LEU A 69 13.34 -7.61 -8.76
CA LEU A 69 13.88 -8.46 -7.70
C LEU A 69 14.67 -9.62 -8.30
N PRO A 70 15.90 -9.90 -7.81
CA PRO A 70 16.69 -11.04 -8.29
C PRO A 70 15.95 -12.38 -8.10
N PRO A 71 16.02 -13.31 -9.04
CA PRO A 71 15.32 -14.60 -8.94
C PRO A 71 15.81 -15.47 -7.78
N ASP A 72 17.12 -15.48 -7.51
CA ASP A 72 17.79 -16.37 -6.56
C ASP A 72 17.95 -15.75 -5.16
N ARG A 73 17.01 -14.92 -4.75
CA ARG A 73 17.03 -14.24 -3.45
C ARG A 73 16.57 -15.15 -2.31
N GLU A 74 17.30 -15.15 -1.21
CA GLU A 74 16.92 -15.86 0.02
C GLU A 74 15.89 -15.10 0.84
N VAL A 75 16.09 -13.79 0.98
CA VAL A 75 15.26 -12.89 1.79
C VAL A 75 14.87 -11.68 0.96
N THR A 76 13.62 -11.31 1.04
CA THR A 76 13.09 -10.06 0.49
C THR A 76 12.33 -9.32 1.58
N TYR A 77 12.55 -8.00 1.68
CA TYR A 77 11.77 -7.13 2.54
C TYR A 77 10.73 -6.34 1.75
N LEU A 78 9.61 -6.09 2.40
CA LEU A 78 8.61 -5.11 1.95
C LEU A 78 8.64 -3.92 2.91
N CYS A 79 8.92 -2.73 2.39
CA CYS A 79 8.76 -1.49 3.13
C CYS A 79 7.50 -0.79 2.63
N VAL A 80 6.50 -0.67 3.51
CA VAL A 80 5.32 0.13 3.26
C VAL A 80 5.65 1.57 3.63
N ASN A 81 5.70 2.44 2.62
CA ASN A 81 5.97 3.86 2.84
C ASN A 81 4.68 4.56 3.27
N ALA A 82 4.57 4.78 4.58
CA ALA A 82 3.53 5.56 5.25
C ALA A 82 4.09 6.87 5.84
N ASP A 83 5.25 7.32 5.34
CA ASP A 83 5.79 8.65 5.63
C ASP A 83 5.19 9.67 4.65
N GLU A 84 3.97 10.06 4.94
CA GLU A 84 3.22 11.05 4.16
C GLU A 84 3.52 12.45 4.70
N SER A 85 4.64 13.01 4.24
CA SER A 85 5.18 14.28 4.75
C SER A 85 5.06 15.44 3.76
N GLU A 86 4.57 15.20 2.53
CA GLU A 86 4.31 16.26 1.55
C GLU A 86 3.22 17.21 2.07
N PRO A 87 3.46 18.54 2.12
CA PRO A 87 2.46 19.51 2.57
C PRO A 87 1.12 19.35 1.84
N ALA A 88 0.02 19.45 2.58
CA ALA A 88 -1.36 19.31 2.11
C ALA A 88 -1.71 17.91 1.56
N THR A 89 -0.88 16.90 1.82
CA THR A 89 -1.14 15.50 1.45
C THR A 89 -1.54 14.70 2.68
N PHE A 90 -2.71 14.02 2.64
CA PHE A 90 -3.27 13.27 3.77
C PHE A 90 -4.13 12.06 3.34
N ASN A 91 -3.98 11.60 2.11
CA ASN A 91 -4.75 10.47 1.57
C ASN A 91 -4.37 9.12 2.18
N ASN A 92 -3.08 8.89 2.44
CA ASN A 92 -2.63 7.66 3.10
C ASN A 92 -3.12 7.61 4.55
N ARG A 93 -3.10 8.75 5.24
CA ARG A 93 -3.63 8.90 6.60
C ARG A 93 -5.10 8.52 6.65
N VAL A 94 -5.94 9.00 5.72
CA VAL A 94 -7.36 8.64 5.63
C VAL A 94 -7.55 7.14 5.51
N LEU A 95 -6.76 6.46 4.67
CA LEU A 95 -6.83 4.99 4.52
C LEU A 95 -6.43 4.27 5.80
N MET A 96 -5.32 4.65 6.41
CA MET A 96 -4.83 4.01 7.64
C MET A 96 -5.76 4.19 8.83
N GLU A 97 -6.41 5.35 8.94
CA GLU A 97 -7.33 5.66 10.05
C GLU A 97 -8.73 5.07 9.85
N ASN A 98 -9.14 4.72 8.63
CA ASN A 98 -10.50 4.25 8.36
C ASN A 98 -10.59 2.82 7.81
N ASP A 99 -9.54 2.30 7.19
CA ASP A 99 -9.51 0.94 6.61
C ASP A 99 -8.11 0.31 6.67
N PRO A 100 -7.54 0.13 7.88
CA PRO A 100 -6.18 -0.39 8.05
C PRO A 100 -6.02 -1.81 7.50
N HIS A 101 -7.07 -2.63 7.56
CA HIS A 101 -7.04 -4.00 7.05
C HIS A 101 -6.92 -4.08 5.53
N GLN A 102 -7.40 -3.08 4.79
CA GLN A 102 -7.17 -2.97 3.35
C GLN A 102 -5.68 -2.82 3.03
N LEU A 103 -4.95 -2.04 3.84
CA LEU A 103 -3.50 -1.92 3.72
C LEU A 103 -2.79 -3.23 4.06
N ILE A 104 -3.18 -3.90 5.15
CA ILE A 104 -2.59 -5.18 5.57
C ILE A 104 -2.82 -6.25 4.50
N GLU A 105 -4.03 -6.36 3.96
CA GLU A 105 -4.33 -7.30 2.87
C GLU A 105 -3.51 -6.98 1.61
N GLY A 106 -3.37 -5.70 1.26
CA GLY A 106 -2.51 -5.27 0.16
C GLY A 106 -1.04 -5.62 0.39
N ALA A 107 -0.53 -5.45 1.61
CA ALA A 107 0.82 -5.84 1.99
C ALA A 107 1.03 -7.37 1.91
N LEU A 108 0.04 -8.16 2.32
CA LEU A 108 0.05 -9.62 2.19
C LEU A 108 0.13 -10.07 0.73
N ILE A 109 -0.69 -9.47 -0.14
CA ILE A 109 -0.69 -9.77 -1.59
C ILE A 109 0.67 -9.43 -2.21
N ALA A 110 1.21 -8.24 -1.91
CA ALA A 110 2.53 -7.83 -2.36
C ALA A 110 3.62 -8.77 -1.83
N GLY A 111 3.56 -9.10 -0.53
CA GLY A 111 4.50 -10.01 0.11
C GLY A 111 4.47 -11.41 -0.49
N TYR A 112 3.29 -11.94 -0.77
CA TYR A 112 3.13 -13.23 -1.43
C TYR A 112 3.76 -13.24 -2.83
N ALA A 113 3.40 -12.27 -3.66
CA ALA A 113 3.92 -12.13 -5.02
C ALA A 113 5.45 -11.98 -5.06
N THR A 114 6.01 -11.20 -4.14
CA THR A 114 7.44 -10.88 -4.08
C THR A 114 8.26 -11.84 -3.22
N ARG A 115 7.65 -12.88 -2.65
CA ARG A 115 8.29 -13.84 -1.71
C ARG A 115 8.86 -13.15 -0.47
N THR A 116 8.26 -12.06 -0.05
CA THR A 116 8.63 -11.33 1.18
C THR A 116 8.24 -12.14 2.41
N ARG A 117 9.13 -12.18 3.40
CA ARG A 117 8.86 -12.78 4.71
C ARG A 117 8.69 -11.77 5.83
N ILE A 118 9.16 -10.54 5.62
CA ILE A 118 9.11 -9.48 6.63
C ILE A 118 8.68 -8.18 5.94
N ALA A 119 7.59 -7.61 6.43
CA ALA A 119 7.10 -6.29 6.05
C ALA A 119 7.32 -5.28 7.18
N TYR A 120 7.73 -4.08 6.83
CA TYR A 120 7.78 -2.92 7.73
C TYR A 120 6.84 -1.85 7.23
N ILE A 121 5.88 -1.44 8.05
CA ILE A 121 5.08 -0.23 7.81
C ILE A 121 5.83 0.92 8.46
N TYR A 122 6.50 1.75 7.65
CA TYR A 122 7.21 2.92 8.12
C TYR A 122 6.25 4.10 8.13
N ILE A 123 5.81 4.50 9.33
CA ILE A 123 4.84 5.57 9.54
C ILE A 123 5.53 6.80 10.16
N ARG A 124 5.18 8.00 9.68
CA ARG A 124 5.70 9.22 10.28
C ARG A 124 5.24 9.40 11.73
N VAL A 125 6.12 9.93 12.55
CA VAL A 125 5.91 10.02 14.01
C VAL A 125 4.67 10.84 14.40
N GLU A 126 4.27 11.81 13.59
CA GLU A 126 3.15 12.71 13.84
C GLU A 126 1.78 12.04 13.70
N PHE A 127 1.70 10.86 13.07
CA PHE A 127 0.44 10.14 12.88
C PHE A 127 0.15 9.21 14.07
N HIS A 128 -0.07 9.82 15.24
CA HIS A 128 -0.30 9.07 16.49
C HIS A 128 -1.53 8.17 16.41
N GLU A 129 -2.64 8.67 15.93
CA GLU A 129 -3.90 7.92 15.85
C GLU A 129 -3.79 6.76 14.83
N ALA A 130 -3.31 7.05 13.63
CA ALA A 130 -3.08 6.04 12.61
C ALA A 130 -2.11 4.93 13.08
N PHE A 131 -1.08 5.28 13.86
CA PHE A 131 -0.15 4.32 14.46
C PHE A 131 -0.88 3.33 15.37
N HIS A 132 -1.69 3.81 16.31
CA HIS A 132 -2.42 2.95 17.25
C HIS A 132 -3.50 2.11 16.57
N ILE A 133 -4.16 2.66 15.56
CA ILE A 133 -5.14 1.92 14.75
C ILE A 133 -4.44 0.78 13.99
N LEU A 134 -3.32 1.08 13.30
CA LEU A 134 -2.54 0.08 12.58
C LEU A 134 -1.98 -0.99 13.51
N GLN A 135 -1.48 -0.60 14.70
CA GLN A 135 -0.95 -1.56 15.68
C GLN A 135 -2.03 -2.59 16.05
N ARG A 136 -3.23 -2.13 16.40
CA ARG A 136 -4.36 -3.00 16.71
C ARG A 136 -4.75 -3.87 15.52
N ALA A 137 -4.82 -3.30 14.32
CA ALA A 137 -5.16 -4.06 13.13
C ALA A 137 -4.12 -5.15 12.79
N VAL A 138 -2.83 -4.89 13.03
CA VAL A 138 -1.77 -5.90 12.90
C VAL A 138 -1.93 -7.00 13.95
N GLU A 139 -2.23 -6.64 15.21
CA GLU A 139 -2.51 -7.62 16.29
C GLU A 139 -3.72 -8.50 15.91
N GLU A 140 -4.84 -7.90 15.48
CA GLU A 140 -6.03 -8.63 14.99
C GLU A 140 -5.70 -9.55 13.80
N ALA A 141 -4.81 -9.13 12.91
CA ALA A 141 -4.39 -9.95 11.77
C ALA A 141 -3.55 -11.16 12.21
N TYR A 142 -2.69 -11.02 13.21
CA TYR A 142 -1.97 -12.15 13.82
C TYR A 142 -2.91 -13.12 14.50
N GLU A 143 -3.83 -12.63 15.36
CA GLU A 143 -4.84 -13.44 16.05
C GLU A 143 -5.72 -14.24 15.08
N ALA A 144 -6.00 -13.64 13.91
CA ALA A 144 -6.80 -14.25 12.87
C ALA A 144 -6.03 -15.22 11.94
N GLY A 145 -4.71 -15.42 12.15
CA GLY A 145 -3.86 -16.27 11.32
C GLY A 145 -3.60 -15.71 9.92
N LEU A 146 -3.71 -14.39 9.76
CA LEU A 146 -3.43 -13.67 8.51
C LEU A 146 -2.01 -13.11 8.46
N LEU A 147 -1.31 -13.10 9.58
CA LEU A 147 0.11 -12.80 9.69
C LEU A 147 0.82 -13.91 10.47
N GLY A 148 2.13 -14.01 10.36
CA GLY A 148 2.95 -15.05 10.97
C GLY A 148 3.14 -16.25 10.04
N LYS A 149 2.99 -17.47 10.59
CA LYS A 149 3.29 -18.72 9.90
C LYS A 149 2.05 -19.31 9.20
N ASN A 150 2.28 -19.93 8.04
CA ASN A 150 1.29 -20.73 7.30
C ASN A 150 -0.05 -20.01 7.09
N ILE A 151 0.01 -18.79 6.60
CA ILE A 151 -1.14 -17.89 6.41
C ILE A 151 -2.23 -18.60 5.61
N LEU A 152 -3.45 -18.64 6.15
CA LEU A 152 -4.61 -19.34 5.59
C LEU A 152 -4.34 -20.81 5.24
N GLY A 153 -3.44 -21.48 5.99
CA GLY A 153 -3.09 -22.89 5.76
C GLY A 153 -2.15 -23.13 4.57
N SER A 154 -1.58 -22.08 3.98
CA SER A 154 -0.64 -22.16 2.87
C SER A 154 0.83 -22.31 3.32
N ASP A 155 1.76 -22.42 2.38
CA ASP A 155 3.20 -22.36 2.61
C ASP A 155 3.73 -20.92 2.82
N PHE A 156 2.87 -19.93 2.66
CA PHE A 156 3.22 -18.53 2.82
C PHE A 156 3.26 -18.13 4.30
N SER A 157 4.33 -17.45 4.68
CA SER A 157 4.53 -16.91 6.02
C SER A 157 5.09 -15.52 5.90
N MET A 158 4.55 -14.56 6.63
CA MET A 158 5.01 -13.16 6.64
C MET A 158 4.75 -12.51 7.98
N ASP A 159 5.77 -11.89 8.54
CA ASP A 159 5.65 -11.01 9.70
C ASP A 159 5.51 -9.56 9.26
N CYS A 160 4.78 -8.77 10.04
CA CYS A 160 4.57 -7.35 9.80
C CYS A 160 4.87 -6.53 11.05
N TYR A 161 5.75 -5.55 10.92
CA TYR A 161 6.16 -4.65 11.99
C TYR A 161 5.82 -3.21 11.62
N ILE A 162 5.41 -2.43 12.62
CA ILE A 162 5.21 -0.98 12.44
C ILE A 162 6.41 -0.27 13.03
N HIS A 163 7.04 0.57 12.22
CA HIS A 163 8.17 1.40 12.63
C HIS A 163 7.78 2.87 12.56
N ARG A 164 7.94 3.58 13.68
CA ARG A 164 7.71 5.03 13.72
C ARG A 164 8.99 5.77 13.30
N GLY A 165 8.86 6.61 12.29
CA GLY A 165 9.91 7.54 11.90
C GLY A 165 10.16 8.62 12.94
N ALA A 166 11.15 9.47 12.69
CA ALA A 166 11.57 10.55 13.57
C ALA A 166 11.19 11.97 13.06
N GLY A 167 10.23 12.07 12.13
CA GLY A 167 9.69 13.35 11.65
C GLY A 167 10.51 14.03 10.55
N ALA A 168 11.33 13.29 9.80
CA ALA A 168 12.12 13.84 8.70
C ALA A 168 11.42 13.63 7.35
N TYR A 169 11.06 14.72 6.66
CA TYR A 169 10.47 14.69 5.31
C TYR A 169 11.25 13.82 4.33
N VAL A 170 12.59 13.86 4.38
CA VAL A 170 13.46 13.09 3.48
C VAL A 170 13.27 11.57 3.60
N CYS A 171 12.74 11.07 4.72
CA CYS A 171 12.43 9.64 4.90
C CYS A 171 11.22 9.17 4.08
N GLY A 172 10.51 10.07 3.39
CA GLY A 172 9.56 9.74 2.32
C GLY A 172 10.24 9.24 1.04
N GLU A 173 11.53 9.58 0.81
CA GLU A 173 12.34 8.97 -0.26
C GLU A 173 12.69 7.52 0.13
N GLU A 174 12.57 6.58 -0.83
CA GLU A 174 12.65 5.13 -0.53
C GLU A 174 13.96 4.70 0.13
N THR A 175 15.10 5.31 -0.20
CA THR A 175 16.40 4.96 0.38
C THR A 175 16.67 5.68 1.69
N GLY A 176 16.17 6.90 1.86
CA GLY A 176 16.16 7.60 3.14
C GLY A 176 15.32 6.86 4.19
N LEU A 177 14.17 6.33 3.78
CA LEU A 177 13.34 5.45 4.61
C LEU A 177 14.12 4.20 5.05
N ILE A 178 14.82 3.55 4.13
CA ILE A 178 15.64 2.36 4.42
C ILE A 178 16.77 2.69 5.40
N GLU A 179 17.50 3.80 5.20
CA GLU A 179 18.54 4.24 6.14
C GLU A 179 17.96 4.48 7.56
N SER A 180 16.78 5.09 7.64
CA SER A 180 16.10 5.30 8.92
C SER A 180 15.67 4.00 9.59
N LEU A 181 15.12 3.03 8.83
CA LEU A 181 14.81 1.68 9.34
C LEU A 181 16.05 0.95 9.88
N GLU A 182 17.21 1.18 9.30
CA GLU A 182 18.50 0.63 9.74
C GLU A 182 19.09 1.36 10.96
N GLY A 183 18.36 2.35 11.53
CA GLY A 183 18.81 3.13 12.69
C GLY A 183 19.86 4.20 12.38
N LYS A 184 20.03 4.56 11.11
CA LYS A 184 20.93 5.57 10.61
C LYS A 184 20.22 6.89 10.35
N ARG A 185 20.97 7.94 10.02
CA ARG A 185 20.37 9.17 9.49
C ARG A 185 19.70 8.88 8.14
N GLY A 186 18.50 9.40 7.93
CA GLY A 186 17.69 9.18 6.73
C GLY A 186 18.23 9.87 5.48
N TRP A 187 19.48 9.73 5.17
CA TRP A 187 20.08 10.29 3.95
C TRP A 187 19.85 9.35 2.77
N PRO A 188 19.36 9.89 1.63
CA PRO A 188 19.17 9.09 0.43
C PRO A 188 20.49 8.45 -0.05
N ARG A 189 20.40 7.21 -0.54
CA ARG A 189 21.53 6.50 -1.15
C ARG A 189 21.71 6.89 -2.62
N ILE A 190 22.94 6.87 -3.09
CA ILE A 190 23.24 6.98 -4.52
C ILE A 190 22.79 5.69 -5.21
N LYS A 191 22.07 5.82 -6.31
CA LYS A 191 21.63 4.70 -7.15
C LYS A 191 22.42 4.67 -8.46
N PRO A 192 22.85 3.51 -8.98
CA PRO A 192 22.73 2.17 -8.44
C PRO A 192 23.66 1.91 -7.22
N PRO A 193 23.38 0.85 -6.38
CA PRO A 193 22.31 -0.13 -6.55
C PRO A 193 20.93 0.40 -6.16
N TYR A 194 19.89 -0.13 -6.83
CA TYR A 194 18.49 0.13 -6.47
C TYR A 194 18.05 -0.78 -5.30
N PRO A 195 17.05 -0.39 -4.49
CA PRO A 195 16.57 -1.20 -3.38
C PRO A 195 16.15 -2.62 -3.74
N ALA A 196 15.65 -2.83 -4.96
CA ALA A 196 15.31 -4.17 -5.45
C ALA A 196 16.52 -5.13 -5.48
N VAL A 197 17.74 -4.60 -5.56
CA VAL A 197 18.99 -5.38 -5.54
C VAL A 197 19.63 -5.34 -4.15
N ALA A 198 19.77 -4.15 -3.57
CA ALA A 198 20.42 -3.94 -2.28
C ALA A 198 19.71 -2.82 -1.49
N GLY A 199 18.64 -3.19 -0.78
CA GLY A 199 17.82 -2.32 0.05
C GLY A 199 18.09 -2.47 1.54
N LEU A 200 17.05 -2.80 2.29
CA LEU A 200 17.08 -2.93 3.75
C LEU A 200 18.05 -4.03 4.18
N PHE A 201 18.98 -3.68 5.07
CA PHE A 201 20.06 -4.55 5.53
C PHE A 201 20.87 -5.19 4.38
N GLY A 202 21.00 -4.47 3.26
CA GLY A 202 21.72 -4.95 2.07
C GLY A 202 20.97 -6.04 1.28
N LYS A 203 19.73 -6.34 1.60
CA LYS A 203 18.91 -7.39 0.95
C LYS A 203 17.91 -6.80 -0.05
N PRO A 204 17.47 -7.59 -1.04
CA PRO A 204 16.43 -7.18 -1.96
C PRO A 204 15.19 -6.64 -1.24
N THR A 205 14.74 -5.45 -1.62
CA THR A 205 13.66 -4.75 -0.92
C THR A 205 12.70 -4.10 -1.92
N VAL A 206 11.41 -4.30 -1.68
CA VAL A 206 10.34 -3.57 -2.37
C VAL A 206 9.86 -2.45 -1.46
N VAL A 207 9.81 -1.23 -1.96
CA VAL A 207 9.18 -0.10 -1.26
C VAL A 207 7.91 0.28 -1.99
N ASN A 208 6.75 0.23 -1.33
CA ASN A 208 5.48 0.65 -1.90
C ASN A 208 4.75 1.62 -0.98
N ASN A 209 4.07 2.60 -1.58
CA ASN A 209 3.22 3.55 -0.87
C ASN A 209 1.92 2.88 -0.38
N VAL A 210 1.30 3.42 0.67
CA VAL A 210 0.06 2.92 1.29
C VAL A 210 -1.09 2.81 0.27
N GLU A 211 -1.42 3.89 -0.45
CA GLU A 211 -2.52 3.88 -1.42
C GLU A 211 -2.27 2.88 -2.56
N THR A 212 -1.01 2.69 -2.96
CA THR A 212 -0.65 1.68 -3.95
C THR A 212 -1.00 0.27 -3.47
N LEU A 213 -0.67 -0.05 -2.23
CA LEU A 213 -0.97 -1.37 -1.65
C LEU A 213 -2.49 -1.56 -1.45
N CYS A 214 -3.20 -0.52 -1.03
CA CYS A 214 -4.66 -0.56 -0.89
C CYS A 214 -5.40 -0.83 -2.22
N CYS A 215 -4.79 -0.58 -3.37
CA CYS A 215 -5.37 -0.96 -4.67
C CYS A 215 -5.31 -2.48 -4.92
N LEU A 216 -4.35 -3.21 -4.34
CA LEU A 216 -4.08 -4.61 -4.67
C LEU A 216 -5.25 -5.56 -4.38
N PRO A 217 -5.96 -5.47 -3.24
CA PRO A 217 -7.13 -6.31 -3.00
C PRO A 217 -8.16 -6.21 -4.12
N HIS A 218 -8.41 -5.00 -4.61
CA HIS A 218 -9.37 -4.75 -5.67
C HIS A 218 -8.90 -5.25 -7.04
N VAL A 219 -7.60 -5.11 -7.34
CA VAL A 219 -7.00 -5.66 -8.57
C VAL A 219 -7.12 -7.17 -8.58
N ILE A 220 -6.79 -7.85 -7.48
CA ILE A 220 -6.84 -9.31 -7.41
C ILE A 220 -8.29 -9.81 -7.41
N GLU A 221 -9.19 -9.17 -6.68
CA GLU A 221 -10.59 -9.60 -6.60
C GLU A 221 -11.33 -9.44 -7.93
N ARG A 222 -11.19 -8.25 -8.56
CA ARG A 222 -12.00 -7.85 -9.74
C ARG A 222 -11.28 -8.02 -11.07
N GLY A 223 -9.96 -8.19 -11.04
CA GLY A 223 -9.13 -8.38 -12.23
C GLY A 223 -8.54 -7.10 -12.82
N ALA A 224 -7.44 -7.28 -13.56
CA ALA A 224 -6.71 -6.20 -14.22
C ALA A 224 -7.58 -5.43 -15.22
N SER A 225 -8.42 -6.13 -15.97
CA SER A 225 -9.32 -5.50 -16.97
C SER A 225 -10.31 -4.54 -16.32
N TRP A 226 -10.86 -4.90 -15.14
CA TRP A 226 -11.71 -4.00 -14.39
C TRP A 226 -10.95 -2.75 -13.95
N PHE A 227 -9.73 -2.92 -13.41
CA PHE A 227 -8.91 -1.81 -12.93
C PHE A 227 -8.50 -0.86 -14.07
N THR A 228 -8.12 -1.41 -15.22
CA THR A 228 -7.76 -0.62 -16.42
C THR A 228 -8.96 0.05 -17.09
N GLY A 229 -10.17 -0.43 -16.82
CA GLY A 229 -11.42 0.22 -17.24
C GLY A 229 -11.74 1.51 -16.45
N ILE A 230 -11.03 1.78 -15.35
CA ILE A 230 -11.14 3.00 -14.56
C ILE A 230 -9.99 3.94 -14.92
N GLY A 231 -10.27 5.21 -15.18
CA GLY A 231 -9.24 6.21 -15.48
C GLY A 231 -9.04 6.43 -16.97
N THR A 232 -7.79 6.65 -17.37
CA THR A 232 -7.41 6.93 -18.75
C THR A 232 -6.41 5.89 -19.28
N PRO A 233 -6.27 5.75 -20.63
CA PRO A 233 -5.22 4.92 -21.20
C PRO A 233 -3.84 5.29 -20.65
N GLY A 234 -3.13 4.31 -20.08
CA GLY A 234 -1.81 4.51 -19.46
C GLY A 234 -1.83 5.08 -18.03
N SER A 235 -2.99 5.48 -17.48
CA SER A 235 -3.16 5.93 -16.10
C SER A 235 -4.43 5.33 -15.51
N ALA A 236 -4.33 4.05 -15.14
CA ALA A 236 -5.45 3.22 -14.70
C ALA A 236 -5.77 3.38 -13.21
N GLY A 237 -7.02 3.09 -12.90
CA GLY A 237 -7.54 2.93 -11.55
C GLY A 237 -8.01 4.23 -10.87
N PRO A 238 -8.54 4.09 -9.66
CA PRO A 238 -8.89 5.22 -8.81
C PRO A 238 -7.64 5.88 -8.23
N LYS A 239 -7.82 7.11 -7.76
CA LYS A 239 -6.82 7.89 -7.04
C LYS A 239 -7.51 8.73 -5.97
N LEU A 240 -6.82 8.89 -4.84
CA LEU A 240 -7.23 9.83 -3.81
C LEU A 240 -6.63 11.21 -4.06
N TYR A 241 -7.46 12.23 -3.93
CA TYR A 241 -7.10 13.63 -4.14
C TYR A 241 -7.35 14.41 -2.86
N CYS A 242 -6.31 15.05 -2.35
CA CYS A 242 -6.39 15.94 -1.20
C CYS A 242 -6.67 17.36 -1.69
N ILE A 243 -7.79 17.94 -1.24
CA ILE A 243 -8.19 19.30 -1.57
C ILE A 243 -8.19 20.14 -0.30
N SER A 244 -7.41 21.21 -0.29
CA SER A 244 -7.30 22.12 0.84
C SER A 244 -7.13 23.57 0.35
N GLY A 245 -7.19 24.53 1.29
CA GLY A 245 -7.08 25.96 0.98
C GLY A 245 -8.45 26.63 0.78
N PRO A 246 -8.54 27.75 0.03
CA PRO A 246 -9.75 28.55 -0.12
C PRO A 246 -10.73 27.90 -1.12
N VAL A 247 -11.24 26.73 -0.77
CA VAL A 247 -12.23 25.96 -1.54
C VAL A 247 -13.49 25.74 -0.69
N ASN A 248 -14.66 25.58 -1.34
CA ASN A 248 -15.92 25.40 -0.64
C ASN A 248 -16.01 24.08 0.14
N ARG A 249 -15.33 23.03 -0.35
CA ARG A 249 -15.39 21.69 0.24
C ARG A 249 -13.98 21.09 0.31
N PRO A 250 -13.18 21.46 1.32
CA PRO A 250 -11.91 20.79 1.55
C PRO A 250 -12.13 19.34 2.00
N GLY A 251 -11.22 18.43 1.65
CA GLY A 251 -11.34 17.02 2.02
C GLY A 251 -10.48 16.10 1.16
N CYS A 252 -10.61 14.81 1.43
CA CYS A 252 -10.02 13.76 0.60
C CYS A 252 -11.12 13.15 -0.28
N TYR A 253 -10.89 13.09 -1.57
CA TYR A 253 -11.86 12.64 -2.56
C TYR A 253 -11.28 11.50 -3.40
N GLU A 254 -12.10 10.50 -3.68
CA GLU A 254 -11.72 9.44 -4.62
C GLU A 254 -12.35 9.70 -5.99
N ALA A 255 -11.53 9.60 -7.03
CA ALA A 255 -11.96 9.73 -8.41
C ALA A 255 -11.09 8.87 -9.35
N PRO A 256 -11.58 8.56 -10.56
CA PRO A 256 -10.74 7.98 -11.61
C PRO A 256 -9.55 8.89 -11.94
N LEU A 257 -8.41 8.30 -12.29
CA LEU A 257 -7.33 9.07 -12.90
C LEU A 257 -7.81 9.71 -14.21
N GLY A 258 -7.51 11.00 -14.38
CA GLY A 258 -8.01 11.79 -15.52
C GLY A 258 -9.13 12.77 -15.17
N VAL A 259 -9.65 12.74 -13.92
CA VAL A 259 -10.52 13.79 -13.41
C VAL A 259 -9.84 15.15 -13.53
N THR A 260 -10.56 16.16 -13.96
CA THR A 260 -10.01 17.51 -14.12
C THR A 260 -9.93 18.25 -12.78
N VAL A 261 -8.99 19.19 -12.67
CA VAL A 261 -8.92 20.10 -11.50
C VAL A 261 -10.22 20.86 -11.31
N ARG A 262 -10.91 21.22 -12.42
CA ARG A 262 -12.23 21.88 -12.36
C ARG A 262 -13.28 21.01 -11.68
N GLU A 263 -13.37 19.73 -12.03
CA GLU A 263 -14.32 18.79 -11.40
C GLU A 263 -14.00 18.51 -9.94
N LEU A 264 -12.74 18.64 -9.54
CA LEU A 264 -12.32 18.45 -8.14
C LEU A 264 -12.65 19.67 -7.27
N ILE A 265 -12.64 20.89 -7.83
CA ILE A 265 -12.80 22.14 -7.07
C ILE A 265 -14.23 22.67 -7.12
N PHE A 266 -14.94 22.54 -8.25
CA PHE A 266 -16.26 23.11 -8.53
C PHE A 266 -17.33 22.02 -8.75
#